data_2f39ca833cb4eba6991f930ecf779b73
#
_entry.id   2f39ca833cb4eba6991f930ecf779b73
#
_cell.length_a   1.000
_cell.length_b   1.000
_cell.length_c   1.000
_cell.angle_alpha   90.00
_cell.angle_beta   90.00
_cell.angle_gamma   90.00
#
_symmetry.space_group_name_H-M   'P 1'
#
loop_
_entity.id
_entity.type
_entity.pdbx_description
1 polymer ?
#
loop_
_entity_poly.entity_id
_entity_poly.type
_entity_poly.pdbx_seq_one_letter_code
_entity_poly.pdbx_strand_id
1 'polypeptide(L)'
;MHNLPMGQEGYKKVITWKGDIYLDELLIVNEPLKILPGTNIYLSSEASIIFKEKVQSIGTKNKKIRFLQSEDRPWGIIALFGKKTKGSIFENTSFSGGSGGHIGGYEFTGMFSIYSSQDIKLSKIDISNNYKYDDLIHILYSKGIELTNSNIFDARSDAIDIDISE
;
A
#
# COMPACT_ATOMS: atom_id res chain seq x y z
N MET A 1 -22.40 9.84 -41.81
CA MET A 1 -21.57 10.01 -40.62
C MET A 1 -21.93 8.91 -39.64
N HIS A 2 -21.09 7.89 -39.51
CA HIS A 2 -21.31 6.79 -38.59
C HIS A 2 -20.67 7.16 -37.26
N ASN A 3 -21.50 7.38 -36.22
CA ASN A 3 -21.02 7.50 -34.86
C ASN A 3 -20.50 6.13 -34.41
N LEU A 4 -19.19 6.01 -34.25
CA LEU A 4 -18.60 4.88 -33.54
C LEU A 4 -19.02 4.99 -32.07
N PRO A 5 -19.50 3.92 -31.44
CA PRO A 5 -19.81 3.94 -30.01
C PRO A 5 -18.50 4.15 -29.25
N MET A 6 -18.48 5.16 -28.39
CA MET A 6 -17.40 5.33 -27.40
C MET A 6 -17.32 4.04 -26.57
N GLY A 7 -16.10 3.48 -26.50
CA GLY A 7 -15.85 2.25 -25.80
C GLY A 7 -16.36 2.34 -24.36
N GLN A 8 -17.22 1.43 -23.99
CA GLN A 8 -17.57 1.18 -22.59
C GLN A 8 -16.27 0.80 -21.87
N GLU A 9 -15.75 1.69 -21.03
CA GLU A 9 -14.77 1.27 -20.00
C GLU A 9 -15.50 0.21 -19.16
N GLY A 10 -15.15 -1.05 -19.38
CA GLY A 10 -15.74 -2.17 -18.65
C GLY A 10 -15.54 -1.95 -17.16
N TYR A 11 -16.59 -1.97 -16.38
CA TYR A 11 -16.54 -1.91 -14.93
C TYR A 11 -15.62 -3.00 -14.41
N LYS A 12 -14.43 -2.65 -13.91
CA LYS A 12 -13.54 -3.61 -13.28
C LYS A 12 -14.22 -4.19 -12.04
N LYS A 13 -14.22 -5.49 -11.92
CA LYS A 13 -14.74 -6.19 -10.75
C LYS A 13 -13.90 -5.80 -9.53
N VAL A 14 -14.53 -5.29 -8.48
CA VAL A 14 -13.87 -5.03 -7.20
C VAL A 14 -13.64 -6.37 -6.49
N ILE A 15 -12.39 -6.66 -6.17
CA ILE A 15 -12.05 -7.82 -5.34
C ILE A 15 -12.14 -7.46 -3.86
N THR A 16 -12.35 -8.47 -3.02
CA THR A 16 -12.51 -8.28 -1.57
C THR A 16 -11.59 -9.21 -0.80
N TRP A 17 -10.81 -8.64 0.13
CA TRP A 17 -10.02 -9.40 1.09
C TRP A 17 -10.68 -9.41 2.45
N LYS A 18 -10.68 -10.57 3.11
CA LYS A 18 -11.24 -10.76 4.46
C LYS A 18 -10.58 -11.92 5.19
N GLY A 19 -10.54 -11.85 6.51
CA GLY A 19 -9.96 -12.89 7.37
C GLY A 19 -8.43 -12.90 7.30
N ASP A 20 -7.83 -14.05 7.50
CA ASP A 20 -6.38 -14.21 7.46
C ASP A 20 -5.94 -14.60 6.04
N ILE A 21 -4.97 -13.85 5.52
CA ILE A 21 -4.40 -14.02 4.17
C ILE A 21 -2.90 -14.21 4.32
N TYR A 22 -2.35 -15.20 3.65
CA TYR A 22 -0.92 -15.51 3.68
C TYR A 22 -0.33 -15.32 2.29
N LEU A 23 0.75 -14.54 2.22
CA LEU A 23 1.46 -14.23 0.97
C LEU A 23 2.93 -14.60 1.14
N ASP A 24 3.46 -15.35 0.19
CA ASP A 24 4.83 -15.87 0.18
C ASP A 24 5.66 -15.41 -1.02
N GLU A 25 5.06 -14.66 -1.95
CA GLU A 25 5.72 -14.13 -3.13
C GLU A 25 5.21 -12.73 -3.50
N LEU A 26 5.74 -12.16 -4.57
CA LEU A 26 5.28 -10.89 -5.12
C LEU A 26 3.84 -11.02 -5.67
N LEU A 27 2.94 -10.22 -5.12
CA LEU A 27 1.57 -10.08 -5.61
C LEU A 27 1.36 -8.73 -6.30
N ILE A 28 0.96 -8.75 -7.57
CA ILE A 28 0.53 -7.55 -8.29
C ILE A 28 -1.00 -7.56 -8.39
N VAL A 29 -1.63 -6.56 -7.76
CA VAL A 29 -3.09 -6.41 -7.75
C VAL A 29 -3.50 -5.43 -8.84
N ASN A 30 -4.15 -5.95 -9.88
CA ASN A 30 -4.57 -5.19 -11.07
C ASN A 30 -6.07 -4.84 -11.07
N GLU A 31 -6.78 -5.12 -10.00
CA GLU A 31 -8.19 -4.82 -9.79
C GLU A 31 -8.38 -3.87 -8.61
N PRO A 32 -9.45 -3.06 -8.60
CA PRO A 32 -9.83 -2.31 -7.43
C PRO A 32 -10.06 -3.27 -6.25
N LEU A 33 -9.51 -2.92 -5.09
CA LEU A 33 -9.52 -3.78 -3.92
C LEU A 33 -10.24 -3.13 -2.75
N LYS A 34 -11.06 -3.92 -2.07
CA LYS A 34 -11.62 -3.61 -0.76
C LYS A 34 -11.12 -4.59 0.28
N ILE A 35 -10.49 -4.06 1.34
CA ILE A 35 -10.06 -4.88 2.49
C ILE A 35 -11.02 -4.62 3.64
N LEU A 36 -11.61 -5.68 4.18
CA LEU A 36 -12.63 -5.58 5.22
C LEU A 36 -12.01 -5.43 6.62
N PRO A 37 -12.73 -4.80 7.57
CA PRO A 37 -12.25 -4.66 8.93
C PRO A 37 -11.87 -6.00 9.59
N GLY A 38 -10.72 -6.02 10.26
CA GLY A 38 -10.21 -7.20 10.95
C GLY A 38 -9.44 -8.18 10.08
N THR A 39 -9.19 -7.84 8.82
CA THR A 39 -8.32 -8.65 7.94
C THR A 39 -6.88 -8.57 8.42
N ASN A 40 -6.20 -9.71 8.50
CA ASN A 40 -4.77 -9.80 8.71
C ASN A 40 -4.10 -10.34 7.45
N ILE A 41 -3.10 -9.64 6.97
CA ILE A 41 -2.29 -10.04 5.81
C ILE A 41 -0.90 -10.36 6.33
N TYR A 42 -0.55 -11.64 6.29
CA TYR A 42 0.74 -12.15 6.72
C TYR A 42 1.66 -12.30 5.52
N LEU A 43 2.80 -11.63 5.56
CA LEU A 43 3.79 -11.60 4.48
C LEU A 43 5.06 -12.31 4.92
N SER A 44 5.53 -13.26 4.11
CA SER A 44 6.85 -13.88 4.28
C SER A 44 7.97 -12.95 3.80
N SER A 45 9.20 -13.35 3.99
CA SER A 45 10.39 -12.57 3.61
C SER A 45 10.50 -12.28 2.11
N GLU A 46 9.89 -13.09 1.26
CA GLU A 46 9.91 -12.91 -0.20
C GLU A 46 8.66 -12.17 -0.71
N ALA A 47 7.70 -11.94 0.16
CA ALA A 47 6.43 -11.33 -0.21
C ALA A 47 6.54 -9.82 -0.38
N SER A 48 5.86 -9.31 -1.39
CA SER A 48 5.62 -7.88 -1.65
C SER A 48 4.26 -7.69 -2.29
N ILE A 49 3.67 -6.52 -2.15
CA ILE A 49 2.39 -6.20 -2.78
C ILE A 49 2.51 -4.91 -3.57
N ILE A 50 2.17 -4.96 -4.87
CA ILE A 50 2.06 -3.78 -5.73
C ILE A 50 0.60 -3.60 -6.13
N PHE A 51 -0.03 -2.59 -5.61
CA PHE A 51 -1.37 -2.19 -6.02
C PHE A 51 -1.29 -1.30 -7.27
N LYS A 52 -1.93 -1.70 -8.33
CA LYS A 52 -2.02 -0.96 -9.61
C LYS A 52 -3.37 -0.26 -9.80
N GLU A 53 -4.31 -0.49 -8.92
CA GLU A 53 -5.66 0.06 -8.91
C GLU A 53 -6.02 0.59 -7.52
N LYS A 54 -7.14 1.28 -7.42
CA LYS A 54 -7.63 1.88 -6.17
C LYS A 54 -7.82 0.85 -5.05
N VAL A 55 -7.33 1.18 -3.86
CA VAL A 55 -7.46 0.38 -2.65
C VAL A 55 -8.31 1.09 -1.61
N GLN A 56 -9.22 0.36 -0.98
CA GLN A 56 -9.97 0.78 0.19
C GLN A 56 -9.68 -0.17 1.35
N SER A 57 -8.68 0.17 2.17
CA SER A 57 -8.33 -0.52 3.41
C SER A 57 -8.94 0.25 4.58
N ILE A 58 -10.19 -0.04 4.90
CA ILE A 58 -10.94 0.72 5.89
C ILE A 58 -11.31 -0.20 7.06
N GLY A 59 -10.46 -0.19 8.08
CA GLY A 59 -10.70 -0.88 9.34
C GLY A 59 -11.53 -0.03 10.32
N THR A 60 -11.69 -0.55 11.53
CA THR A 60 -12.28 0.17 12.67
C THR A 60 -11.34 0.17 13.86
N LYS A 61 -11.59 1.00 14.87
CA LYS A 61 -10.78 1.03 16.10
C LYS A 61 -10.64 -0.37 16.74
N ASN A 62 -11.69 -1.18 16.71
CA ASN A 62 -11.70 -2.51 17.32
C ASN A 62 -11.36 -3.65 16.34
N LYS A 63 -11.39 -3.38 15.04
CA LYS A 63 -11.09 -4.34 13.97
C LYS A 63 -10.16 -3.68 12.95
N LYS A 64 -8.92 -3.41 13.38
CA LYS A 64 -7.88 -2.89 12.48
C LYS A 64 -7.58 -3.89 11.36
N ILE A 65 -7.18 -3.39 10.22
CA ILE A 65 -6.56 -4.19 9.16
C ILE A 65 -5.06 -4.20 9.43
N ARG A 66 -4.40 -5.35 9.26
CA ARG A 66 -2.98 -5.49 9.63
C ARG A 66 -2.20 -6.15 8.51
N PHE A 67 -1.09 -5.54 8.15
CA PHE A 67 -0.05 -6.13 7.33
C PHE A 67 1.11 -6.50 8.26
N LEU A 68 1.37 -7.79 8.38
CA LEU A 68 2.20 -8.38 9.41
C LEU A 68 3.29 -9.26 8.81
N GLN A 69 4.43 -9.28 9.46
CA GLN A 69 5.49 -10.22 9.21
C GLN A 69 5.05 -11.63 9.65
N SER A 70 5.22 -12.64 8.81
CA SER A 70 4.90 -14.04 9.12
C SER A 70 6.11 -14.86 9.55
N GLU A 71 7.32 -14.34 9.39
CA GLU A 71 8.60 -14.98 9.68
C GLU A 71 9.51 -14.02 10.44
N ASP A 72 10.68 -14.50 10.88
CA ASP A 72 11.70 -13.67 11.56
C ASP A 72 12.42 -12.69 10.62
N ARG A 73 12.27 -12.84 9.31
CA ARG A 73 12.84 -11.95 8.29
C ARG A 73 11.79 -10.97 7.77
N PRO A 74 12.19 -9.73 7.43
CA PRO A 74 11.24 -8.73 6.93
C PRO A 74 10.67 -9.13 5.57
N TRP A 75 9.39 -8.77 5.35
CA TRP A 75 8.82 -8.76 4.01
C TRP A 75 9.37 -7.59 3.18
N GLY A 76 9.10 -7.58 1.87
CA GLY A 76 9.64 -6.59 0.96
C GLY A 76 8.91 -5.25 1.01
N ILE A 77 7.99 -5.02 0.07
CA ILE A 77 7.37 -3.73 -0.19
C ILE A 77 5.85 -3.86 -0.23
N ILE A 78 5.15 -2.83 0.24
CA ILE A 78 3.76 -2.57 -0.11
C ILE A 78 3.72 -1.23 -0.83
N ALA A 79 3.26 -1.19 -2.10
CA ALA A 79 3.23 0.04 -2.87
C ALA A 79 1.89 0.31 -3.56
N LEU A 80 1.47 1.57 -3.53
CA LEU A 80 0.52 2.14 -4.48
C LEU A 80 1.31 2.63 -5.69
N PHE A 81 1.08 2.07 -6.88
CA PHE A 81 1.90 2.35 -8.05
C PHE A 81 1.06 2.75 -9.26
N GLY A 82 1.17 4.02 -9.62
CA GLY A 82 0.59 4.60 -10.83
C GLY A 82 -0.77 5.26 -10.64
N LYS A 83 -1.19 6.01 -11.65
CA LYS A 83 -2.35 6.93 -11.62
C LYS A 83 -3.69 6.29 -11.27
N LYS A 84 -3.86 4.99 -11.52
CA LYS A 84 -5.11 4.27 -11.23
C LYS A 84 -5.32 3.99 -9.75
N THR A 85 -4.28 4.16 -8.93
CA THR A 85 -4.39 4.08 -7.47
C THR A 85 -4.99 5.34 -6.84
N LYS A 86 -5.27 6.37 -7.64
CA LYS A 86 -5.86 7.63 -7.21
C LYS A 86 -7.07 7.42 -6.29
N GLY A 87 -7.11 8.18 -5.20
CA GLY A 87 -8.20 8.14 -4.23
C GLY A 87 -8.21 6.87 -3.37
N SER A 88 -7.08 6.16 -3.26
CA SER A 88 -6.96 5.07 -2.30
C SER A 88 -7.03 5.58 -0.87
N ILE A 89 -7.58 4.75 0.01
CA ILE A 89 -7.79 5.09 1.42
C ILE A 89 -7.27 3.96 2.29
N PHE A 90 -6.46 4.32 3.27
CA PHE A 90 -6.08 3.44 4.38
C PHE A 90 -6.51 4.11 5.68
N GLU A 91 -7.43 3.48 6.37
CA GLU A 91 -7.93 3.95 7.67
C GLU A 91 -7.95 2.81 8.68
N ASN A 92 -7.51 3.08 9.92
CA ASN A 92 -7.37 2.06 10.96
C ASN A 92 -6.63 0.82 10.43
N THR A 93 -5.50 1.06 9.75
CA THR A 93 -4.65 0.04 9.13
C THR A 93 -3.26 0.12 9.75
N SER A 94 -2.61 -1.01 9.95
CA SER A 94 -1.23 -1.06 10.45
C SER A 94 -0.31 -1.85 9.53
N PHE A 95 0.96 -1.43 9.50
CA PHE A 95 2.03 -2.04 8.73
C PHE A 95 3.23 -2.23 9.65
N SER A 96 3.79 -3.42 9.71
CA SER A 96 4.97 -3.70 10.52
C SER A 96 5.82 -4.82 9.94
N GLY A 97 7.14 -4.66 10.01
CA GLY A 97 8.09 -5.70 9.65
C GLY A 97 8.46 -5.77 8.18
N GLY A 98 8.30 -4.70 7.44
CA GLY A 98 8.70 -4.60 6.04
C GLY A 98 10.11 -4.06 5.85
N SER A 99 10.50 -3.90 4.61
CA SER A 99 11.85 -3.46 4.26
C SER A 99 11.82 -2.32 3.23
N GLY A 100 11.63 -2.62 2.03
CA GLY A 100 11.90 -1.92 0.80
C GLY A 100 12.51 -2.93 -0.18
N GLY A 101 12.89 -2.50 -1.37
CA GLY A 101 13.52 -3.40 -2.33
C GLY A 101 13.43 -2.94 -3.77
N HIS A 102 13.78 -3.84 -4.68
CA HIS A 102 13.76 -3.60 -6.13
C HIS A 102 12.73 -4.51 -6.80
N ILE A 103 11.82 -3.94 -7.58
CA ILE A 103 10.83 -4.70 -8.35
C ILE A 103 10.74 -4.11 -9.76
N GLY A 104 10.98 -4.93 -10.79
CA GLY A 104 10.80 -4.54 -12.18
C GLY A 104 11.62 -3.30 -12.61
N GLY A 105 12.83 -3.13 -12.09
CA GLY A 105 13.70 -1.98 -12.38
C GLY A 105 13.39 -0.72 -11.57
N TYR A 106 12.44 -0.76 -10.66
CA TYR A 106 12.15 0.31 -9.71
C TYR A 106 12.75 0.00 -8.35
N GLU A 107 13.34 1.01 -7.73
CA GLU A 107 13.76 0.98 -6.34
C GLU A 107 12.68 1.58 -5.44
N PHE A 108 12.37 0.89 -4.35
CA PHE A 108 11.46 1.34 -3.32
C PHE A 108 12.21 1.40 -2.01
N THR A 109 12.54 2.60 -1.54
CA THR A 109 13.27 2.80 -0.28
C THR A 109 12.37 2.66 0.93
N GLY A 110 11.07 2.90 0.77
CA GLY A 110 10.08 2.79 1.82
C GLY A 110 9.41 1.41 1.91
N MET A 111 9.20 0.96 3.14
CA MET A 111 8.36 -0.21 3.43
C MET A 111 6.94 -0.05 2.85
N PHE A 112 6.38 1.14 2.96
CA PHE A 112 5.14 1.54 2.30
C PHE A 112 5.44 2.68 1.32
N SER A 113 5.20 2.47 0.03
CA SER A 113 5.55 3.43 -1.01
C SER A 113 4.33 3.92 -1.79
N ILE A 114 4.32 5.21 -2.12
CA ILE A 114 3.31 5.85 -2.97
C ILE A 114 4.02 6.44 -4.17
N TYR A 115 3.85 5.81 -5.34
CA TYR A 115 4.59 6.14 -6.56
C TYR A 115 3.65 6.57 -7.69
N SER A 116 3.82 7.79 -8.22
CA SER A 116 3.01 8.34 -9.33
C SER A 116 1.51 8.28 -9.10
N SER A 117 1.07 8.54 -7.86
CA SER A 117 -0.33 8.49 -7.42
C SER A 117 -0.84 9.87 -7.01
N GLN A 118 -2.12 9.98 -6.70
CA GLN A 118 -2.70 11.24 -6.20
C GLN A 118 -3.94 11.03 -5.34
N ASP A 119 -4.23 12.02 -4.50
CA ASP A 119 -5.41 12.09 -3.63
C ASP A 119 -5.51 10.86 -2.71
N ILE A 120 -4.39 10.46 -2.09
CA ILE A 120 -4.32 9.31 -1.18
C ILE A 120 -4.59 9.78 0.25
N LYS A 121 -5.43 9.02 0.98
CA LYS A 121 -5.73 9.29 2.38
C LYS A 121 -5.21 8.19 3.28
N LEU A 122 -4.35 8.58 4.20
CA LEU A 122 -3.80 7.75 5.27
C LEU A 122 -4.28 8.31 6.60
N SER A 123 -5.19 7.65 7.28
CA SER A 123 -5.70 8.14 8.57
C SER A 123 -5.74 7.04 9.62
N LYS A 124 -5.33 7.38 10.84
CA LYS A 124 -5.28 6.43 11.96
C LYS A 124 -4.49 5.17 11.58
N ILE A 125 -3.41 5.33 10.83
CA ILE A 125 -2.49 4.24 10.52
C ILE A 125 -1.42 4.15 11.61
N ASP A 126 -0.95 2.93 11.84
CA ASP A 126 0.26 2.67 12.60
C ASP A 126 1.27 2.04 11.64
N ILE A 127 2.46 2.61 11.52
CA ILE A 127 3.53 2.07 10.68
C ILE A 127 4.84 2.07 11.43
N SER A 128 5.54 0.93 11.43
CA SER A 128 6.74 0.77 12.25
C SER A 128 7.61 -0.40 11.79
N ASN A 129 8.84 -0.44 12.31
CA ASN A 129 9.75 -1.57 12.17
C ASN A 129 10.10 -1.89 10.71
N ASN A 130 10.73 -0.95 10.00
CA ASN A 130 11.41 -1.27 8.75
C ASN A 130 12.84 -1.74 9.04
N TYR A 131 13.38 -2.63 8.20
CA TYR A 131 14.64 -3.29 8.53
C TYR A 131 15.81 -2.93 7.60
N LYS A 132 15.71 -3.20 6.33
CA LYS A 132 16.85 -3.18 5.44
C LYS A 132 17.08 -1.83 4.76
N TYR A 133 16.00 -1.22 4.30
CA TYR A 133 16.00 0.06 3.60
C TYR A 133 15.66 1.21 4.54
N ASP A 134 15.78 2.43 4.04
CA ASP A 134 15.84 3.62 4.89
C ASP A 134 14.50 4.02 5.49
N ASP A 135 13.42 4.00 4.71
CA ASP A 135 12.20 4.72 5.04
C ASP A 135 11.06 3.83 5.51
N LEU A 136 10.20 4.34 6.38
CA LEU A 136 8.89 3.72 6.65
C LEU A 136 7.92 4.03 5.51
N ILE A 137 7.80 5.31 5.12
CA ILE A 137 6.96 5.75 4.00
C ILE A 137 7.83 6.50 2.99
N HIS A 138 7.74 6.13 1.71
CA HIS A 138 8.34 6.87 0.62
C HIS A 138 7.27 7.35 -0.36
N ILE A 139 7.24 8.67 -0.64
CA ILE A 139 6.29 9.32 -1.54
C ILE A 139 7.04 9.93 -2.71
N LEU A 140 6.83 9.39 -3.92
CA LEU A 140 7.57 9.78 -5.11
C LEU A 140 6.64 10.11 -6.29
N TYR A 141 6.88 11.23 -6.96
CA TYR A 141 6.08 11.73 -8.10
C TYR A 141 4.58 11.78 -7.84
N SER A 142 4.18 12.09 -6.62
CA SER A 142 2.79 12.01 -6.16
C SER A 142 2.29 13.36 -5.66
N LYS A 143 0.96 13.53 -5.52
CA LYS A 143 0.37 14.77 -5.02
C LYS A 143 -0.93 14.55 -4.25
N GLY A 144 -1.24 15.50 -3.36
CA GLY A 144 -2.48 15.44 -2.58
C GLY A 144 -2.50 14.26 -1.63
N ILE A 145 -1.39 13.98 -0.95
CA ILE A 145 -1.28 12.89 0.02
C ILE A 145 -1.63 13.45 1.40
N GLU A 146 -2.68 12.94 2.00
CA GLU A 146 -3.12 13.31 3.34
C GLU A 146 -2.72 12.24 4.35
N LEU A 147 -1.98 12.63 5.39
CA LEU A 147 -1.62 11.78 6.52
C LEU A 147 -2.11 12.41 7.82
N THR A 148 -3.05 11.77 8.51
CA THR A 148 -3.69 12.32 9.70
C THR A 148 -3.88 11.32 10.83
N ASN A 149 -3.76 11.79 12.09
CA ASN A 149 -4.05 11.01 13.30
C ASN A 149 -3.32 9.66 13.34
N SER A 150 -2.09 9.60 12.86
CA SER A 150 -1.33 8.39 12.63
C SER A 150 -0.09 8.32 13.51
N ASN A 151 0.39 7.12 13.78
CA ASN A 151 1.63 6.87 14.52
C ASN A 151 2.67 6.28 13.57
N ILE A 152 3.81 6.94 13.46
CA ILE A 152 4.96 6.51 12.66
C ILE A 152 6.15 6.46 13.62
N PHE A 153 6.70 5.28 13.84
CA PHE A 153 7.72 5.08 14.86
C PHE A 153 8.66 3.93 14.52
N ASP A 154 9.80 3.88 15.18
CA ASP A 154 10.83 2.86 14.96
C ASP A 154 11.27 2.80 13.47
N ALA A 155 11.47 3.97 12.87
CA ALA A 155 12.07 4.08 11.56
C ALA A 155 13.58 3.81 11.64
N ARG A 156 14.11 3.10 10.66
CA ARG A 156 15.56 2.85 10.57
C ARG A 156 16.34 4.14 10.27
N SER A 157 15.83 4.96 9.36
CA SER A 157 16.36 6.28 9.02
C SER A 157 15.21 7.28 9.00
N ASP A 158 14.49 7.40 7.91
CA ASP A 158 13.44 8.39 7.78
C ASP A 158 12.04 7.79 8.04
N ALA A 159 11.27 8.52 8.82
CA ALA A 159 9.87 8.15 9.02
C ALA A 159 9.06 8.34 7.74
N ILE A 160 9.34 9.43 7.02
CA ILE A 160 8.72 9.76 5.73
C ILE A 160 9.77 10.44 4.87
N ASP A 161 9.97 9.91 3.66
CA ASP A 161 10.72 10.56 2.60
C ASP A 161 9.80 11.02 1.48
N ILE A 162 9.98 12.25 0.98
CA ILE A 162 9.11 12.86 -0.04
C ILE A 162 9.98 13.42 -1.16
N ASP A 163 9.91 12.78 -2.31
CA ASP A 163 10.66 13.15 -3.51
C ASP A 163 9.75 13.61 -4.65
N ILE A 164 10.06 14.76 -5.22
CA ILE A 164 9.42 15.31 -6.43
C ILE A 164 7.89 15.17 -6.35
N SER A 165 7.32 15.57 -5.22
CA SER A 165 5.89 15.42 -4.90
C SER A 165 5.27 16.75 -4.44
N GLU A 166 3.92 16.87 -4.54
CA GLU A 166 3.15 18.09 -4.21
C GLU A 166 2.04 17.77 -3.19
#